data_abc010df6121e7ae818c91ec1a2ccbd2
#
_entry.id   abc010df6121e7ae818c91ec1a2ccbd2
#
_cell.length_a   1.000
_cell.length_b   1.000
_cell.length_c   1.000
_cell.angle_alpha   90.00
_cell.angle_beta   90.00
_cell.angle_gamma   90.00
#
_symmetry.space_group_name_H-M   'P 1'
#
loop_
_entity.id
_entity.type
_entity.pdbx_description
1 polymer ?
#
loop_
_entity_poly.entity_id
_entity_poly.type
_entity_poly.pdbx_seq_one_letter_code
_entity_poly.pdbx_strand_id
1 'polypeptide(L)'
;MKIFPSSSIKKLDAYTIEHEPIASIDLMERAAQALTKAITNRWNPETPVTIFAGPGNNGGDALAIARMMAEKGYKIEVYLFNTKGELSPDCQTNKELVEMMEEVTFHEISTQFVPPTLTPEHLVIDGLFGSGLNKPLSGGFAAVVKYINASPAMVVSIDIPSGLMGEENTFNVKSNIIRADVTFSLQLPKLAFLFAENTEFVGEWELLDIQLSEEGIEETETNYEMLEIEEIRSLIKPRQQFAHKGNFGHALLIAGSKGMAGASVLAARACLRSGVGLLTVHAPLCNNDILQTSAPEAMVETDVSETCFAVPTDTDDYQAVGIGPGLGRSEETEAALIEQLEHCQTPTVLDADALNILANHRHTLTHLPKGSILTPHPKELERLVGKCQASYERLMKACELAHTAKVHIILKGAYSAIITPEGKCYFNQTGNPGMATGGSGDVLTGVILALLAQGYPAEDAAKIGTYIHGLAGDIAQKKQGMIGLIASDIVTCLPTAWRLVSE
;
A
#
# COMPACT_ATOMS: atom_id res chain seq x y z
N MET A 1 -11.62 0.44 -1.81
CA MET A 1 -11.85 1.48 -0.76
C MET A 1 -11.10 2.75 -1.12
N LYS A 2 -11.78 3.92 -1.15
CA LYS A 2 -11.14 5.21 -1.48
C LYS A 2 -10.22 5.71 -0.37
N ILE A 3 -9.14 6.39 -0.75
CA ILE A 3 -8.22 7.11 0.16
C ILE A 3 -8.30 8.58 -0.22
N PHE A 4 -8.62 9.45 0.74
CA PHE A 4 -8.80 10.86 0.46
C PHE A 4 -7.66 11.72 1.03
N PRO A 5 -7.28 12.77 0.31
CA PRO A 5 -6.49 13.84 0.91
C PRO A 5 -7.20 14.45 2.13
N SER A 6 -6.44 14.87 3.12
CA SER A 6 -6.97 15.46 4.37
C SER A 6 -7.94 16.63 4.12
N SER A 7 -7.74 17.37 3.03
CA SER A 7 -8.64 18.45 2.61
C SER A 7 -10.04 17.98 2.18
N SER A 8 -10.17 16.73 1.74
CA SER A 8 -11.44 16.14 1.31
C SER A 8 -12.20 15.51 2.47
N ILE A 9 -11.53 15.06 3.53
CA ILE A 9 -12.17 14.44 4.71
C ILE A 9 -13.17 15.41 5.34
N LYS A 10 -12.77 16.68 5.55
CA LYS A 10 -13.67 17.71 6.07
C LYS A 10 -14.93 17.95 5.22
N LYS A 11 -14.83 17.73 3.90
CA LYS A 11 -15.99 17.86 3.00
C LYS A 11 -16.93 16.67 3.16
N LEU A 12 -16.39 15.47 3.41
CA LEU A 12 -17.17 14.27 3.67
C LEU A 12 -17.93 14.37 5.00
N ASP A 13 -17.28 14.89 6.05
CA ASP A 13 -17.93 15.17 7.33
C ASP A 13 -19.10 16.16 7.13
N ALA A 14 -18.86 17.28 6.42
CA ALA A 14 -19.87 18.27 6.14
C ALA A 14 -21.02 17.71 5.27
N TYR A 15 -20.70 16.89 4.27
CA TYR A 15 -21.68 16.20 3.44
C TYR A 15 -22.57 15.28 4.28
N THR A 16 -21.97 14.47 5.15
CA THR A 16 -22.70 13.56 6.04
C THR A 16 -23.65 14.34 6.98
N ILE A 17 -23.16 15.42 7.62
CA ILE A 17 -23.96 16.27 8.51
C ILE A 17 -25.16 16.87 7.77
N GLU A 18 -24.96 17.34 6.55
CA GLU A 18 -26.03 17.97 5.74
C GLU A 18 -27.07 16.97 5.27
N HIS A 19 -26.67 15.77 4.81
CA HIS A 19 -27.56 14.81 4.17
C HIS A 19 -28.22 13.83 5.15
N GLU A 20 -27.62 13.56 6.30
CA GLU A 20 -28.26 12.81 7.38
C GLU A 20 -29.07 13.66 8.36
N PRO A 21 -29.23 14.94 8.14
CA PRO A 21 -29.59 16.08 9.02
C PRO A 21 -29.28 15.85 10.51
N ILE A 22 -28.00 15.55 10.81
CA ILE A 22 -27.48 15.42 12.18
C ILE A 22 -26.65 16.64 12.57
N ALA A 23 -26.46 16.88 13.88
CA ALA A 23 -25.54 17.91 14.33
C ALA A 23 -24.08 17.41 14.24
N SER A 24 -23.12 18.34 14.11
CA SER A 24 -21.68 18.01 14.12
C SER A 24 -21.28 17.23 15.37
N ILE A 25 -21.84 17.60 16.52
CA ILE A 25 -21.59 16.91 17.78
C ILE A 25 -22.09 15.45 17.76
N ASP A 26 -23.15 15.13 17.04
CA ASP A 26 -23.67 13.75 16.92
C ASP A 26 -22.73 12.87 16.10
N LEU A 27 -22.09 13.43 15.07
CA LEU A 27 -21.06 12.72 14.30
C LEU A 27 -19.80 12.47 15.18
N MET A 28 -19.40 13.46 15.98
CA MET A 28 -18.31 13.32 16.97
C MET A 28 -18.63 12.27 18.02
N GLU A 29 -19.86 12.22 18.56
CA GLU A 29 -20.30 11.19 19.50
C GLU A 29 -20.22 9.80 18.86
N ARG A 30 -20.59 9.65 17.59
CA ARG A 30 -20.50 8.40 16.84
C ARG A 30 -19.04 7.94 16.70
N ALA A 31 -18.15 8.87 16.37
CA ALA A 31 -16.70 8.60 16.31
C ALA A 31 -16.13 8.19 17.69
N ALA A 32 -16.47 8.94 18.73
CA ALA A 32 -16.03 8.65 20.09
C ALA A 32 -16.56 7.31 20.61
N GLN A 33 -17.79 6.91 20.26
CA GLN A 33 -18.34 5.59 20.59
C GLN A 33 -17.54 4.46 19.94
N ALA A 34 -17.23 4.58 18.64
CA ALA A 34 -16.43 3.60 17.92
C ALA A 34 -15.01 3.48 18.53
N LEU A 35 -14.36 4.61 18.79
CA LEU A 35 -13.05 4.68 19.44
C LEU A 35 -13.07 4.08 20.84
N THR A 36 -14.02 4.47 21.68
CA THR A 36 -14.17 3.93 23.04
C THR A 36 -14.37 2.42 23.00
N LYS A 37 -15.22 1.91 22.10
CA LYS A 37 -15.42 0.46 21.92
C LYS A 37 -14.12 -0.25 21.54
N ALA A 38 -13.36 0.28 20.59
CA ALA A 38 -12.09 -0.30 20.14
C ALA A 38 -11.06 -0.32 21.28
N ILE A 39 -10.95 0.78 22.04
CA ILE A 39 -10.04 0.90 23.18
C ILE A 39 -10.45 -0.07 24.29
N THR A 40 -11.72 -0.07 24.72
CA THR A 40 -12.19 -0.90 25.85
C THR A 40 -12.22 -2.40 25.52
N ASN A 41 -12.17 -2.79 24.25
CA ASN A 41 -11.97 -4.19 23.85
C ASN A 41 -10.53 -4.68 24.05
N ARG A 42 -9.54 -3.76 24.11
CA ARG A 42 -8.11 -4.09 24.24
C ARG A 42 -7.57 -3.86 25.66
N TRP A 43 -8.11 -2.89 26.39
CA TRP A 43 -7.67 -2.52 27.75
C TRP A 43 -8.84 -2.53 28.72
N ASN A 44 -8.62 -3.05 29.90
CA ASN A 44 -9.64 -3.16 30.96
C ASN A 44 -9.72 -1.90 31.85
N PRO A 45 -10.78 -1.72 32.69
CA PRO A 45 -10.95 -0.54 33.54
C PRO A 45 -9.87 -0.33 34.61
N GLU A 46 -9.05 -1.34 34.90
CA GLU A 46 -7.95 -1.22 35.84
C GLU A 46 -6.75 -0.44 35.29
N THR A 47 -6.71 -0.32 33.93
CA THR A 47 -5.66 0.43 33.20
C THR A 47 -5.83 1.93 33.49
N PRO A 48 -4.85 2.62 34.08
CA PRO A 48 -4.91 4.07 34.24
C PRO A 48 -4.75 4.75 32.87
N VAL A 49 -5.62 5.71 32.56
CA VAL A 49 -5.66 6.36 31.25
C VAL A 49 -5.34 7.82 31.35
N THR A 50 -4.35 8.29 30.59
CA THR A 50 -4.00 9.71 30.47
C THR A 50 -4.30 10.17 29.04
N ILE A 51 -5.15 11.18 28.91
CA ILE A 51 -5.60 11.72 27.62
C ILE A 51 -4.99 13.09 27.38
N PHE A 52 -4.31 13.25 26.23
CA PHE A 52 -3.78 14.52 25.77
C PHE A 52 -4.65 15.05 24.65
N ALA A 53 -5.46 16.07 24.94
CA ALA A 53 -6.42 16.66 24.02
C ALA A 53 -5.94 18.00 23.47
N GLY A 54 -6.09 18.22 22.17
CA GLY A 54 -5.83 19.49 21.50
C GLY A 54 -7.07 20.39 21.45
N PRO A 55 -6.96 21.61 20.91
CA PRO A 55 -8.06 22.58 20.89
C PRO A 55 -9.10 22.35 19.77
N GLY A 56 -8.80 21.44 18.81
CA GLY A 56 -9.66 21.16 17.66
C GLY A 56 -10.59 19.96 17.85
N ASN A 57 -11.18 19.49 16.75
CA ASN A 57 -12.14 18.38 16.78
C ASN A 57 -11.51 17.07 17.30
N ASN A 58 -10.24 16.79 16.97
CA ASN A 58 -9.55 15.61 17.54
C ASN A 58 -9.46 15.65 19.07
N GLY A 59 -9.29 16.85 19.64
CA GLY A 59 -9.41 17.07 21.08
C GLY A 59 -10.84 16.88 21.58
N GLY A 60 -11.84 17.28 20.80
CA GLY A 60 -13.25 17.03 21.07
C GLY A 60 -13.55 15.53 21.17
N ASP A 61 -13.08 14.75 20.19
CA ASP A 61 -13.19 13.27 20.21
C ASP A 61 -12.52 12.69 21.47
N ALA A 62 -11.32 13.18 21.83
CA ALA A 62 -10.58 12.73 22.99
C ALA A 62 -11.34 13.03 24.32
N LEU A 63 -12.00 14.18 24.41
CA LEU A 63 -12.84 14.55 25.58
C LEU A 63 -14.10 13.68 25.63
N ALA A 64 -14.75 13.42 24.51
CA ALA A 64 -15.89 12.52 24.44
C ALA A 64 -15.52 11.08 24.85
N ILE A 65 -14.35 10.59 24.41
CA ILE A 65 -13.80 9.30 24.85
C ILE A 65 -13.55 9.30 26.36
N ALA A 66 -12.99 10.38 26.93
CA ALA A 66 -12.77 10.51 28.37
C ALA A 66 -14.06 10.28 29.15
N ARG A 67 -15.14 10.96 28.74
CA ARG A 67 -16.47 10.82 29.34
C ARG A 67 -16.99 9.38 29.27
N MET A 68 -16.99 8.81 28.05
CA MET A 68 -17.51 7.46 27.81
C MET A 68 -16.73 6.36 28.54
N MET A 69 -15.41 6.53 28.69
CA MET A 69 -14.57 5.59 29.44
C MET A 69 -14.77 5.75 30.95
N ALA A 70 -14.91 6.98 31.48
CA ALA A 70 -15.21 7.22 32.88
C ALA A 70 -16.54 6.58 33.32
N GLU A 71 -17.59 6.68 32.47
CA GLU A 71 -18.88 5.99 32.66
C GLU A 71 -18.74 4.46 32.72
N LYS A 72 -17.67 3.90 32.16
CA LYS A 72 -17.32 2.47 32.20
C LYS A 72 -16.39 2.10 33.37
N GLY A 73 -16.09 3.04 34.23
CA GLY A 73 -15.29 2.83 35.47
C GLY A 73 -13.78 2.94 35.26
N TYR A 74 -13.28 3.52 34.16
CA TYR A 74 -11.86 3.80 33.99
C TYR A 74 -11.44 5.01 34.85
N LYS A 75 -10.20 4.99 35.32
CA LYS A 75 -9.57 6.16 35.94
C LYS A 75 -8.97 7.04 34.86
N ILE A 76 -9.55 8.19 34.62
CA ILE A 76 -9.20 9.08 33.53
C ILE A 76 -8.56 10.37 34.07
N GLU A 77 -7.38 10.71 33.53
CA GLU A 77 -6.75 12.02 33.68
C GLU A 77 -6.63 12.69 32.29
N VAL A 78 -7.17 13.90 32.16
CA VAL A 78 -7.22 14.66 30.93
C VAL A 78 -6.39 15.91 30.98
N TYR A 79 -5.58 16.14 29.97
CA TYR A 79 -4.82 17.39 29.75
C TYR A 79 -5.31 18.03 28.42
N LEU A 80 -6.14 19.08 28.54
CA LEU A 80 -6.62 19.87 27.39
C LEU A 80 -5.69 21.06 27.15
N PHE A 81 -5.03 21.12 25.99
CA PHE A 81 -4.11 22.19 25.61
C PHE A 81 -4.85 23.34 24.89
N ASN A 82 -5.32 24.33 25.66
CA ASN A 82 -6.03 25.51 25.18
C ASN A 82 -5.14 26.77 25.26
N THR A 83 -3.97 26.74 24.61
CA THR A 83 -2.95 27.80 24.72
C THR A 83 -3.34 29.11 24.02
N LYS A 84 -4.36 29.12 23.16
CA LYS A 84 -4.84 30.30 22.44
C LYS A 84 -6.18 30.82 22.93
N GLY A 85 -6.84 30.09 23.83
CA GLY A 85 -8.17 30.42 24.32
C GLY A 85 -9.31 30.21 23.29
N GLU A 86 -9.03 29.43 22.23
CA GLU A 86 -9.99 29.14 21.17
C GLU A 86 -10.11 27.63 20.99
N LEU A 87 -11.27 27.06 21.30
CA LEU A 87 -11.62 25.66 21.05
C LEU A 87 -12.57 25.56 19.87
N SER A 88 -12.57 24.41 19.18
CA SER A 88 -13.66 24.15 18.21
C SER A 88 -15.00 24.02 18.98
N PRO A 89 -16.15 24.31 18.34
CA PRO A 89 -17.45 24.27 19.02
C PRO A 89 -17.72 22.94 19.73
N ASP A 90 -17.46 21.81 19.05
CA ASP A 90 -17.70 20.48 19.60
C ASP A 90 -16.69 20.12 20.72
N CYS A 91 -15.45 20.61 20.62
CA CYS A 91 -14.45 20.48 21.69
C CYS A 91 -14.88 21.26 22.93
N GLN A 92 -15.41 22.49 22.77
CA GLN A 92 -15.93 23.28 23.87
C GLN A 92 -17.10 22.59 24.56
N THR A 93 -18.05 22.04 23.78
CA THR A 93 -19.19 21.29 24.34
C THR A 93 -18.73 20.08 25.15
N ASN A 94 -17.81 19.26 24.60
CA ASN A 94 -17.29 18.11 25.31
C ASN A 94 -16.42 18.49 26.55
N LYS A 95 -15.71 19.63 26.51
CA LYS A 95 -15.04 20.17 27.68
C LYS A 95 -16.02 20.42 28.84
N GLU A 96 -17.11 21.15 28.54
CA GLU A 96 -18.14 21.47 29.56
C GLU A 96 -18.76 20.20 30.16
N LEU A 97 -18.98 19.16 29.34
CA LEU A 97 -19.50 17.89 29.81
C LEU A 97 -18.49 17.15 30.71
N VAL A 98 -17.21 17.10 30.33
CA VAL A 98 -16.15 16.44 31.13
C VAL A 98 -15.91 17.18 32.48
N GLU A 99 -15.95 18.52 32.50
CA GLU A 99 -15.77 19.31 33.71
C GLU A 99 -16.86 19.06 34.77
N MET A 100 -18.02 18.55 34.38
CA MET A 100 -19.11 18.18 35.30
C MET A 100 -18.95 16.78 35.88
N MET A 101 -17.96 15.98 35.43
CA MET A 101 -17.76 14.61 35.89
C MET A 101 -16.73 14.53 37.02
N GLU A 102 -17.17 14.04 38.18
CA GLU A 102 -16.28 13.85 39.33
C GLU A 102 -15.25 12.71 39.13
N GLU A 103 -15.55 11.79 38.23
CA GLU A 103 -14.72 10.61 37.92
C GLU A 103 -13.51 10.96 37.03
N VAL A 104 -13.48 12.16 36.40
CA VAL A 104 -12.40 12.60 35.50
C VAL A 104 -11.55 13.66 36.19
N THR A 105 -10.25 13.41 36.29
CA THR A 105 -9.30 14.44 36.70
C THR A 105 -8.96 15.32 35.51
N PHE A 106 -9.48 16.54 35.44
CA PHE A 106 -9.38 17.44 34.30
C PHE A 106 -8.42 18.59 34.52
N HIS A 107 -7.50 18.81 33.58
CA HIS A 107 -6.53 19.90 33.56
C HIS A 107 -6.61 20.69 32.25
N GLU A 108 -6.97 21.97 32.33
CA GLU A 108 -6.85 22.88 31.17
C GLU A 108 -5.49 23.58 31.17
N ILE A 109 -4.71 23.40 30.14
CA ILE A 109 -3.35 23.93 29.98
C ILE A 109 -3.40 25.16 29.06
N SER A 110 -3.32 26.36 29.65
CA SER A 110 -3.28 27.63 28.92
C SER A 110 -1.87 28.22 28.83
N THR A 111 -0.99 27.97 29.81
CA THR A 111 0.35 28.54 29.87
C THR A 111 1.42 27.53 30.24
N GLN A 112 1.37 26.98 31.45
CA GLN A 112 2.39 26.05 31.97
C GLN A 112 1.82 24.64 32.05
N PHE A 113 2.55 23.70 31.48
CA PHE A 113 2.26 22.28 31.56
C PHE A 113 3.19 21.61 32.57
N VAL A 114 2.61 20.94 33.54
CA VAL A 114 3.33 20.04 34.47
C VAL A 114 3.01 18.61 34.03
N PRO A 115 3.99 17.90 33.46
CA PRO A 115 3.76 16.56 32.95
C PRO A 115 3.39 15.57 34.07
N PRO A 116 2.38 14.69 33.86
CA PRO A 116 2.10 13.59 34.80
C PRO A 116 3.21 12.55 34.77
N THR A 117 3.28 11.68 35.77
CA THR A 117 4.17 10.51 35.71
C THR A 117 3.50 9.41 34.92
N LEU A 118 4.08 9.03 33.74
CA LEU A 118 3.61 7.93 32.88
C LEU A 118 4.47 6.69 33.15
N THR A 119 3.85 5.57 33.51
CA THR A 119 4.49 4.27 33.76
C THR A 119 4.11 3.26 32.69
N PRO A 120 4.73 2.07 32.61
CA PRO A 120 4.35 1.04 31.64
C PRO A 120 2.90 0.55 31.73
N GLU A 121 2.24 0.76 32.88
CA GLU A 121 0.85 0.38 33.11
C GLU A 121 -0.14 1.39 32.51
N HIS A 122 0.31 2.63 32.21
CA HIS A 122 -0.55 3.68 31.70
C HIS A 122 -0.86 3.45 30.19
N LEU A 123 -2.10 3.76 29.85
CA LEU A 123 -2.52 3.98 28.48
C LEU A 123 -2.56 5.49 28.21
N VAL A 124 -1.81 5.96 27.26
CA VAL A 124 -1.86 7.32 26.76
C VAL A 124 -2.76 7.37 25.53
N ILE A 125 -3.73 8.27 25.53
CA ILE A 125 -4.56 8.56 24.34
C ILE A 125 -4.11 9.90 23.77
N ASP A 126 -3.60 9.87 22.54
CA ASP A 126 -3.18 11.04 21.77
C ASP A 126 -4.35 11.55 20.94
N GLY A 127 -4.94 12.66 21.36
CA GLY A 127 -5.97 13.44 20.68
C GLY A 127 -5.55 14.90 20.46
N LEU A 128 -4.22 15.19 20.37
CA LEU A 128 -3.74 16.56 20.21
C LEU A 128 -4.11 17.15 18.83
N PHE A 129 -3.81 16.43 17.75
CA PHE A 129 -4.08 16.86 16.37
C PHE A 129 -4.48 15.70 15.49
N GLY A 130 -5.53 15.87 14.69
CA GLY A 130 -5.97 14.91 13.68
C GLY A 130 -5.46 15.24 12.28
N SER A 131 -6.11 14.68 11.26
CA SER A 131 -5.77 14.79 9.83
C SER A 131 -5.74 16.20 9.26
N GLY A 132 -6.27 17.20 9.95
CA GLY A 132 -6.24 18.61 9.54
C GLY A 132 -4.89 19.31 9.69
N LEU A 133 -3.86 18.66 10.20
CA LEU A 133 -2.53 19.23 10.37
C LEU A 133 -1.83 19.38 9.01
N ASN A 134 -1.29 20.58 8.73
CA ASN A 134 -0.65 20.92 7.44
C ASN A 134 0.76 21.51 7.58
N LYS A 135 1.33 21.49 8.77
CA LYS A 135 2.69 21.94 9.06
C LYS A 135 3.27 21.21 10.26
N PRO A 136 4.59 21.09 10.36
CA PRO A 136 5.25 20.45 11.51
C PRO A 136 4.87 21.09 12.83
N LEU A 137 4.70 20.26 13.88
CA LEU A 137 4.48 20.74 15.23
C LEU A 137 5.73 21.47 15.76
N SER A 138 5.50 22.49 16.59
CA SER A 138 6.56 23.31 17.16
C SER A 138 6.19 23.81 18.58
N GLY A 139 7.13 24.42 19.29
CA GLY A 139 6.91 25.02 20.61
C GLY A 139 6.40 24.02 21.66
N GLY A 140 5.38 24.40 22.41
CA GLY A 140 4.83 23.59 23.52
C GLY A 140 4.31 22.23 23.06
N PHE A 141 3.60 22.13 21.95
CA PHE A 141 3.11 20.85 21.41
C PHE A 141 4.25 19.89 21.04
N ALA A 142 5.33 20.39 20.44
CA ALA A 142 6.50 19.56 20.18
C ALA A 142 7.17 19.05 21.47
N ALA A 143 7.14 19.83 22.55
CA ALA A 143 7.63 19.39 23.85
C ALA A 143 6.75 18.29 24.46
N VAL A 144 5.42 18.41 24.37
CA VAL A 144 4.47 17.39 24.81
C VAL A 144 4.67 16.09 24.05
N VAL A 145 4.78 16.15 22.71
CA VAL A 145 5.06 14.98 21.85
C VAL A 145 6.34 14.27 22.28
N LYS A 146 7.43 15.03 22.51
CA LYS A 146 8.71 14.45 22.96
C LYS A 146 8.60 13.82 24.34
N TYR A 147 7.82 14.43 25.24
CA TYR A 147 7.55 13.87 26.57
C TYR A 147 6.81 12.53 26.47
N ILE A 148 5.73 12.46 25.68
CA ILE A 148 4.96 11.23 25.46
C ILE A 148 5.85 10.15 24.86
N ASN A 149 6.59 10.46 23.78
CA ASN A 149 7.48 9.52 23.10
C ASN A 149 8.64 9.01 23.98
N ALA A 150 9.02 9.75 25.03
CA ALA A 150 10.06 9.34 25.98
C ALA A 150 9.51 8.51 27.15
N SER A 151 8.18 8.42 27.29
CA SER A 151 7.56 7.64 28.34
C SER A 151 7.54 6.15 28.00
N PRO A 152 7.46 5.25 29.00
CA PRO A 152 7.31 3.82 28.77
C PRO A 152 5.85 3.38 28.61
N ALA A 153 4.89 4.31 28.56
CA ALA A 153 3.47 4.03 28.46
C ALA A 153 3.09 3.55 27.04
N MET A 154 2.02 2.75 26.95
CA MET A 154 1.38 2.39 25.68
C MET A 154 0.68 3.62 25.10
N VAL A 155 0.88 3.92 23.82
CA VAL A 155 0.32 5.10 23.17
C VAL A 155 -0.69 4.69 22.09
N VAL A 156 -1.91 5.21 22.21
CA VAL A 156 -2.98 5.07 21.22
C VAL A 156 -3.27 6.44 20.61
N SER A 157 -3.16 6.56 19.28
CA SER A 157 -3.52 7.80 18.58
C SER A 157 -4.93 7.71 17.99
N ILE A 158 -5.69 8.80 18.12
CA ILE A 158 -7.00 9.00 17.51
C ILE A 158 -6.81 9.54 16.08
N ASP A 159 -7.42 8.91 15.11
CA ASP A 159 -7.45 9.23 13.68
C ASP A 159 -6.08 9.17 12.99
N ILE A 160 -5.08 9.88 13.47
CA ILE A 160 -3.71 9.93 12.98
C ILE A 160 -2.76 10.35 14.11
N PRO A 161 -1.55 9.79 14.23
CA PRO A 161 -0.60 10.22 15.23
C PRO A 161 -0.32 11.72 15.15
N SER A 162 -0.46 12.43 16.25
CA SER A 162 -0.30 13.88 16.28
C SER A 162 1.09 14.29 15.81
N GLY A 163 1.13 15.20 14.86
CA GLY A 163 2.36 15.64 14.17
C GLY A 163 2.59 14.98 12.81
N LEU A 164 1.98 13.84 12.53
CA LEU A 164 2.00 13.22 11.20
C LEU A 164 0.97 13.92 10.30
N MET A 165 1.36 14.31 9.08
CA MET A 165 0.45 14.82 8.07
C MET A 165 -0.12 13.66 7.23
N GLY A 166 -1.36 13.79 6.78
CA GLY A 166 -2.09 12.69 6.13
C GLY A 166 -1.51 12.21 4.80
N GLU A 167 -0.66 13.01 4.14
CA GLU A 167 -0.05 12.69 2.84
C GLU A 167 1.46 12.85 2.89
N GLU A 168 1.96 14.07 2.69
CA GLU A 168 3.37 14.38 2.53
C GLU A 168 4.06 14.72 3.85
N ASN A 169 5.11 13.97 4.18
CA ASN A 169 5.92 14.17 5.37
C ASN A 169 7.43 14.35 5.08
N THR A 170 7.80 14.62 3.82
CA THR A 170 9.21 14.73 3.39
C THR A 170 10.00 15.75 4.22
N PHE A 171 9.40 16.88 4.51
CA PHE A 171 10.02 17.97 5.27
C PHE A 171 9.48 18.09 6.70
N ASN A 172 8.80 17.06 7.20
CA ASN A 172 8.29 17.05 8.56
C ASN A 172 9.41 16.83 9.59
N VAL A 173 9.21 17.34 10.80
CA VAL A 173 10.13 17.16 11.93
C VAL A 173 9.79 15.88 12.66
N LYS A 174 10.43 14.78 12.30
CA LYS A 174 10.16 13.43 12.82
C LYS A 174 10.13 13.34 14.36
N SER A 175 10.99 14.10 15.06
CA SER A 175 11.00 14.13 16.54
C SER A 175 9.77 14.78 17.17
N ASN A 176 8.93 15.43 16.37
CA ASN A 176 7.72 16.12 16.80
C ASN A 176 6.45 15.39 16.34
N ILE A 177 6.57 14.10 16.00
CA ILE A 177 5.47 13.21 15.64
C ILE A 177 5.32 12.18 16.76
N ILE A 178 4.10 11.94 17.22
CA ILE A 178 3.79 10.85 18.16
C ILE A 178 4.18 9.51 17.55
N ARG A 179 4.78 8.65 18.37
CA ARG A 179 5.00 7.24 18.08
C ARG A 179 3.92 6.43 18.75
N ALA A 180 2.86 6.17 18.03
CA ALA A 180 1.78 5.35 18.53
C ALA A 180 2.14 3.86 18.46
N ASP A 181 1.71 3.09 19.44
CA ASP A 181 1.69 1.63 19.37
C ASP A 181 0.49 1.17 18.54
N VAL A 182 -0.64 1.89 18.67
CA VAL A 182 -1.87 1.65 17.92
C VAL A 182 -2.45 2.97 17.44
N THR A 183 -2.91 3.00 16.18
CA THR A 183 -3.67 4.12 15.61
C THR A 183 -5.07 3.64 15.21
N PHE A 184 -6.10 4.21 15.81
CA PHE A 184 -7.49 4.01 15.38
C PHE A 184 -7.89 5.13 14.42
N SER A 185 -7.95 4.81 13.13
CA SER A 185 -8.30 5.78 12.09
C SER A 185 -9.80 5.75 11.79
N LEU A 186 -10.39 6.94 11.62
CA LEU A 186 -11.81 7.10 11.42
C LEU A 186 -12.19 6.92 9.95
N GLN A 187 -13.10 5.99 9.68
CA GLN A 187 -13.73 5.62 8.42
C GLN A 187 -12.74 5.18 7.32
N LEU A 188 -11.70 5.97 7.04
CA LEU A 188 -10.87 5.83 5.85
C LEU A 188 -9.38 5.91 6.19
N PRO A 189 -8.53 5.14 5.48
CA PRO A 189 -7.09 5.18 5.70
C PRO A 189 -6.51 6.51 5.22
N LYS A 190 -5.39 6.91 5.83
CA LYS A 190 -4.61 8.06 5.37
C LYS A 190 -3.47 7.56 4.47
N LEU A 191 -3.18 8.30 3.39
CA LEU A 191 -2.13 7.91 2.45
C LEU A 191 -0.76 7.72 3.15
N ALA A 192 -0.49 8.55 4.16
CA ALA A 192 0.73 8.47 4.97
C ALA A 192 0.94 7.11 5.67
N PHE A 193 -0.13 6.35 5.96
CA PHE A 193 -0.03 5.03 6.62
C PHE A 193 0.61 3.97 5.72
N LEU A 194 0.54 4.17 4.41
CA LEU A 194 1.04 3.24 3.41
C LEU A 194 2.54 3.42 3.11
N PHE A 195 3.19 4.40 3.75
CA PHE A 195 4.59 4.72 3.52
C PHE A 195 5.50 4.18 4.62
N ALA A 196 6.54 3.45 4.21
CA ALA A 196 7.42 2.71 5.10
C ALA A 196 8.08 3.58 6.20
N GLU A 197 8.46 4.82 5.86
CA GLU A 197 9.09 5.75 6.79
C GLU A 197 8.17 6.25 7.91
N ASN A 198 6.86 6.02 7.80
CA ASN A 198 5.86 6.43 8.80
C ASN A 198 5.44 5.28 9.71
N THR A 199 5.86 4.05 9.45
CA THR A 199 5.48 2.87 10.24
C THR A 199 5.86 3.04 11.72
N GLU A 200 7.00 3.68 12.02
CA GLU A 200 7.45 3.95 13.40
C GLU A 200 6.55 4.92 14.18
N PHE A 201 5.70 5.69 13.47
CA PHE A 201 4.77 6.64 14.07
C PHE A 201 3.36 6.07 14.18
N VAL A 202 2.94 5.31 13.18
CA VAL A 202 1.56 4.81 13.04
C VAL A 202 1.32 3.57 13.90
N GLY A 203 2.34 2.74 14.10
CA GLY A 203 2.19 1.44 14.78
C GLY A 203 1.23 0.49 14.06
N GLU A 204 0.53 -0.33 14.83
CA GLU A 204 -0.62 -1.09 14.34
C GLU A 204 -1.78 -0.12 14.07
N TRP A 205 -2.45 -0.23 12.92
CA TRP A 205 -3.59 0.63 12.66
C TRP A 205 -4.85 -0.15 12.28
N GLU A 206 -5.99 0.39 12.68
CA GLU A 206 -7.31 -0.18 12.44
C GLU A 206 -8.27 0.92 12.00
N LEU A 207 -9.13 0.61 11.02
CA LEU A 207 -10.19 1.50 10.56
C LEU A 207 -11.44 1.28 11.39
N LEU A 208 -12.00 2.35 11.91
CA LEU A 208 -13.25 2.34 12.64
C LEU A 208 -14.35 2.98 11.78
N ASP A 209 -15.40 2.22 11.53
CA ASP A 209 -16.58 2.72 10.83
C ASP A 209 -17.35 3.71 11.75
N ILE A 210 -17.47 4.94 11.28
CA ILE A 210 -18.24 6.01 11.92
C ILE A 210 -19.47 6.39 11.11
N GLN A 211 -19.79 5.56 10.11
CA GLN A 211 -20.98 5.69 9.27
C GLN A 211 -21.04 7.04 8.53
N LEU A 212 -19.94 7.44 7.89
CA LEU A 212 -19.98 8.54 6.92
C LEU A 212 -20.87 8.17 5.74
N SER A 213 -21.49 9.15 5.12
CA SER A 213 -22.36 8.95 3.96
C SER A 213 -21.66 8.19 2.85
N GLU A 214 -22.16 7.01 2.49
CA GLU A 214 -21.67 6.21 1.36
C GLU A 214 -21.77 7.00 0.05
N GLU A 215 -22.88 7.72 -0.16
CA GLU A 215 -23.07 8.57 -1.33
C GLU A 215 -22.00 9.68 -1.40
N GLY A 216 -21.71 10.33 -0.26
CA GLY A 216 -20.65 11.34 -0.18
C GLY A 216 -19.27 10.77 -0.50
N ILE A 217 -18.98 9.54 -0.05
CA ILE A 217 -17.74 8.82 -0.36
C ILE A 217 -17.71 8.47 -1.86
N GLU A 218 -18.82 8.00 -2.44
CA GLU A 218 -18.90 7.64 -3.87
C GLU A 218 -18.74 8.84 -4.78
N GLU A 219 -19.40 9.96 -4.48
CA GLU A 219 -19.38 11.18 -5.30
C GLU A 219 -18.05 11.97 -5.19
N THR A 220 -17.33 11.83 -4.06
CA THR A 220 -16.06 12.55 -3.89
C THR A 220 -14.95 11.88 -4.71
N GLU A 221 -14.33 12.65 -5.60
CA GLU A 221 -13.24 12.17 -6.44
C GLU A 221 -11.92 12.07 -5.66
N THR A 222 -11.16 11.02 -5.94
CA THR A 222 -9.79 10.82 -5.49
C THR A 222 -9.01 10.03 -6.53
N ASN A 223 -7.69 10.21 -6.52
CA ASN A 223 -6.78 9.40 -7.33
C ASN A 223 -6.22 8.19 -6.58
N TYR A 224 -6.59 8.00 -5.31
CA TYR A 224 -6.00 6.98 -4.46
C TYR A 224 -7.07 6.02 -3.98
N GLU A 225 -6.84 4.72 -4.18
CA GLU A 225 -7.74 3.67 -3.75
C GLU A 225 -6.96 2.48 -3.19
N MET A 226 -7.50 1.79 -2.20
CA MET A 226 -7.00 0.52 -1.70
C MET A 226 -7.79 -0.60 -2.36
N LEU A 227 -7.09 -1.60 -2.90
CA LEU A 227 -7.73 -2.75 -3.54
C LEU A 227 -8.46 -3.62 -2.52
N GLU A 228 -9.67 -4.03 -2.87
CA GLU A 228 -10.51 -4.93 -2.09
C GLU A 228 -10.82 -6.20 -2.88
N ILE A 229 -11.08 -7.29 -2.19
CA ILE A 229 -11.29 -8.59 -2.82
C ILE A 229 -12.52 -8.60 -3.74
N GLU A 230 -13.57 -7.86 -3.38
CA GLU A 230 -14.81 -7.74 -4.15
C GLU A 230 -14.56 -7.08 -5.51
N GLU A 231 -13.73 -6.03 -5.53
CA GLU A 231 -13.29 -5.39 -6.78
C GLU A 231 -12.55 -6.39 -7.66
N ILE A 232 -11.55 -7.09 -7.09
CA ILE A 232 -10.76 -8.07 -7.85
C ILE A 232 -11.64 -9.20 -8.38
N ARG A 233 -12.61 -9.69 -7.61
CA ARG A 233 -13.59 -10.68 -8.06
C ARG A 233 -14.38 -10.21 -9.28
N SER A 234 -14.82 -8.96 -9.26
CA SER A 234 -15.61 -8.38 -10.37
C SER A 234 -14.84 -8.30 -11.68
N LEU A 235 -13.50 -8.20 -11.61
CA LEU A 235 -12.63 -8.11 -12.78
C LEU A 235 -12.32 -9.47 -13.41
N ILE A 236 -12.47 -10.58 -12.67
CA ILE A 236 -12.10 -11.92 -13.17
C ILE A 236 -13.10 -12.42 -14.22
N LYS A 237 -12.58 -12.75 -15.39
CA LYS A 237 -13.38 -13.29 -16.49
C LYS A 237 -13.66 -14.78 -16.26
N PRO A 238 -14.94 -15.23 -16.28
CA PRO A 238 -15.27 -16.63 -16.14
C PRO A 238 -14.82 -17.45 -17.35
N ARG A 239 -14.31 -18.66 -17.10
CA ARG A 239 -13.91 -19.57 -18.18
C ARG A 239 -15.12 -20.30 -18.75
N GLN A 240 -15.27 -20.24 -20.08
CA GLN A 240 -16.38 -20.90 -20.78
C GLN A 240 -16.12 -22.39 -20.95
N GLN A 241 -17.19 -23.21 -20.92
CA GLN A 241 -17.10 -24.66 -21.01
C GLN A 241 -16.43 -25.17 -22.29
N PHE A 242 -16.61 -24.47 -23.42
CA PHE A 242 -16.05 -24.83 -24.71
C PHE A 242 -14.77 -24.07 -25.06
N ALA A 243 -14.17 -23.37 -24.09
CA ALA A 243 -12.91 -22.67 -24.31
C ALA A 243 -11.74 -23.68 -24.52
N HIS A 244 -10.80 -23.30 -25.33
CA HIS A 244 -9.58 -24.06 -25.59
C HIS A 244 -8.34 -23.18 -25.36
N LYS A 245 -7.15 -23.75 -25.38
CA LYS A 245 -5.89 -23.04 -25.09
C LYS A 245 -5.71 -21.72 -25.87
N GLY A 246 -6.14 -21.65 -27.11
CA GLY A 246 -6.07 -20.42 -27.92
C GLY A 246 -6.94 -19.26 -27.42
N ASN A 247 -7.98 -19.52 -26.61
CA ASN A 247 -8.81 -18.48 -26.01
C ASN A 247 -8.13 -17.76 -24.84
N PHE A 248 -7.05 -18.36 -24.30
CA PHE A 248 -6.34 -17.84 -23.15
C PHE A 248 -4.96 -17.27 -23.51
N GLY A 249 -4.75 -17.00 -24.80
CA GLY A 249 -3.58 -16.32 -25.35
C GLY A 249 -2.30 -17.14 -25.36
N HIS A 250 -1.32 -16.61 -26.04
CA HIS A 250 0.05 -17.12 -26.14
C HIS A 250 1.00 -16.03 -25.62
N ALA A 251 1.71 -16.32 -24.54
CA ALA A 251 2.69 -15.43 -23.95
C ALA A 251 4.11 -15.77 -24.40
N LEU A 252 4.93 -14.75 -24.61
CA LEU A 252 6.38 -14.88 -24.78
C LEU A 252 7.06 -14.36 -23.50
N LEU A 253 7.99 -15.14 -22.96
CA LEU A 253 8.84 -14.75 -21.85
C LEU A 253 10.31 -14.74 -22.28
N ILE A 254 10.92 -13.58 -22.36
CA ILE A 254 12.36 -13.40 -22.65
C ILE A 254 13.08 -13.26 -21.30
N ALA A 255 13.72 -14.33 -20.84
CA ALA A 255 14.25 -14.39 -19.47
C ALA A 255 15.39 -15.40 -19.30
N GLY A 256 16.21 -15.13 -18.29
CA GLY A 256 17.32 -16.00 -17.92
C GLY A 256 18.59 -15.71 -18.68
N SER A 257 19.70 -16.00 -18.02
CA SER A 257 21.08 -16.01 -18.56
C SER A 257 21.85 -17.12 -17.86
N LYS A 258 23.09 -17.34 -18.28
CA LYS A 258 23.95 -18.35 -17.64
C LYS A 258 24.08 -18.11 -16.13
N GLY A 259 23.63 -19.07 -15.33
CA GLY A 259 23.58 -18.97 -13.86
C GLY A 259 22.31 -18.33 -13.29
N MET A 260 21.38 -17.84 -14.15
CA MET A 260 20.12 -17.19 -13.75
C MET A 260 18.88 -17.90 -14.31
N ALA A 261 18.97 -19.17 -14.68
CA ALA A 261 17.84 -19.96 -15.16
C ALA A 261 16.68 -20.05 -14.16
N GLY A 262 16.96 -19.95 -12.85
CA GLY A 262 15.95 -20.00 -11.80
C GLY A 262 14.89 -18.89 -11.93
N ALA A 263 15.27 -17.69 -12.34
CA ALA A 263 14.37 -16.57 -12.54
C ALA A 263 13.38 -16.84 -13.70
N SER A 264 13.87 -17.36 -14.85
CA SER A 264 13.02 -17.74 -15.97
C SER A 264 12.08 -18.91 -15.63
N VAL A 265 12.53 -19.88 -14.82
CA VAL A 265 11.70 -20.99 -14.34
C VAL A 265 10.56 -20.50 -13.43
N LEU A 266 10.87 -19.60 -12.47
CA LEU A 266 9.87 -19.04 -11.55
C LEU A 266 8.81 -18.25 -12.31
N ALA A 267 9.22 -17.37 -13.23
CA ALA A 267 8.30 -16.58 -14.06
C ALA A 267 7.46 -17.48 -14.99
N ALA A 268 8.08 -18.48 -15.63
CA ALA A 268 7.36 -19.42 -16.50
C ALA A 268 6.30 -20.22 -15.74
N ARG A 269 6.66 -20.80 -14.59
CA ARG A 269 5.72 -21.55 -13.74
C ARG A 269 4.59 -20.67 -13.21
N ALA A 270 4.89 -19.43 -12.82
CA ALA A 270 3.89 -18.47 -12.36
C ALA A 270 2.92 -18.09 -13.49
N CYS A 271 3.42 -17.88 -14.70
CA CYS A 271 2.62 -17.63 -15.90
C CYS A 271 1.65 -18.80 -16.18
N LEU A 272 2.16 -20.02 -16.22
CA LEU A 272 1.36 -21.23 -16.40
C LEU A 272 0.31 -21.43 -15.29
N ARG A 273 0.65 -21.17 -14.03
CA ARG A 273 -0.27 -21.25 -12.88
C ARG A 273 -1.29 -20.11 -12.83
N SER A 274 -1.13 -19.09 -13.66
CA SER A 274 -2.05 -17.95 -13.78
C SER A 274 -2.95 -18.04 -15.02
N GLY A 275 -2.99 -19.20 -15.67
CA GLY A 275 -4.04 -19.55 -16.60
C GLY A 275 -3.81 -19.17 -18.05
N VAL A 276 -2.60 -18.80 -18.44
CA VAL A 276 -2.25 -18.61 -19.86
C VAL A 276 -2.51 -19.87 -20.68
N GLY A 277 -2.92 -19.73 -21.91
CA GLY A 277 -3.19 -20.86 -22.80
C GLY A 277 -1.94 -21.54 -23.36
N LEU A 278 -0.97 -20.74 -23.76
CA LEU A 278 0.33 -21.16 -24.27
C LEU A 278 1.42 -20.22 -23.75
N LEU A 279 2.58 -20.78 -23.46
CA LEU A 279 3.78 -20.04 -23.06
C LEU A 279 4.99 -20.51 -23.88
N THR A 280 5.67 -19.57 -24.52
CA THR A 280 7.02 -19.77 -25.06
C THR A 280 8.02 -19.00 -24.21
N VAL A 281 9.13 -19.65 -23.85
CA VAL A 281 10.23 -19.00 -23.14
C VAL A 281 11.40 -18.87 -24.11
N HIS A 282 11.76 -17.64 -24.45
CA HIS A 282 13.01 -17.35 -25.18
C HIS A 282 14.15 -17.22 -24.18
N ALA A 283 15.14 -18.08 -24.29
CA ALA A 283 16.24 -18.16 -23.33
C ALA A 283 17.54 -18.61 -24.00
N PRO A 284 18.71 -18.30 -23.43
CA PRO A 284 19.99 -18.80 -23.93
C PRO A 284 20.05 -20.34 -23.92
N LEU A 285 20.80 -20.88 -24.87
CA LEU A 285 20.87 -22.34 -25.10
C LEU A 285 21.19 -23.14 -23.82
N CYS A 286 22.05 -22.63 -22.94
CA CYS A 286 22.39 -23.28 -21.66
C CYS A 286 21.21 -23.48 -20.71
N ASN A 287 20.09 -22.77 -20.88
CA ASN A 287 18.92 -22.87 -20.04
C ASN A 287 17.83 -23.82 -20.59
N ASN A 288 17.99 -24.34 -21.83
CA ASN A 288 17.00 -25.20 -22.50
C ASN A 288 16.60 -26.40 -21.63
N ASP A 289 17.55 -27.23 -21.24
CA ASP A 289 17.27 -28.47 -20.51
C ASP A 289 16.69 -28.20 -19.10
N ILE A 290 17.12 -27.09 -18.48
CA ILE A 290 16.60 -26.65 -17.18
C ILE A 290 15.11 -26.27 -17.33
N LEU A 291 14.74 -25.50 -18.34
CA LEU A 291 13.36 -25.08 -18.59
C LEU A 291 12.48 -26.26 -18.95
N GLN A 292 12.91 -27.11 -19.89
CA GLN A 292 12.17 -28.31 -20.31
C GLN A 292 11.92 -29.28 -19.14
N THR A 293 12.85 -29.36 -18.19
CA THR A 293 12.69 -30.20 -16.99
C THR A 293 11.79 -29.54 -15.95
N SER A 294 11.95 -28.23 -15.72
CA SER A 294 11.31 -27.53 -14.59
C SER A 294 9.94 -26.95 -14.92
N ALA A 295 9.65 -26.68 -16.18
CA ALA A 295 8.37 -26.15 -16.70
C ALA A 295 7.99 -26.85 -18.02
N PRO A 296 7.69 -28.16 -17.98
CA PRO A 296 7.48 -28.97 -19.19
C PRO A 296 6.26 -28.54 -20.03
N GLU A 297 5.35 -27.73 -19.47
CA GLU A 297 4.22 -27.17 -20.17
C GLU A 297 4.58 -25.96 -21.05
N ALA A 298 5.76 -25.36 -20.86
CA ALA A 298 6.27 -24.27 -21.68
C ALA A 298 7.04 -24.79 -22.91
N MET A 299 6.88 -24.12 -24.01
CA MET A 299 7.76 -24.27 -25.18
C MET A 299 9.03 -23.45 -24.91
N VAL A 300 10.16 -23.88 -25.45
CA VAL A 300 11.41 -23.14 -25.36
C VAL A 300 11.92 -22.81 -26.75
N GLU A 301 12.17 -21.52 -26.98
CA GLU A 301 12.89 -20.99 -28.11
C GLU A 301 14.29 -20.59 -27.65
N THR A 302 15.31 -21.19 -28.23
CA THR A 302 16.69 -20.93 -27.80
C THR A 302 17.29 -19.78 -28.58
N ASP A 303 17.92 -18.84 -27.85
CA ASP A 303 18.77 -17.80 -28.44
C ASP A 303 19.97 -18.42 -29.19
N VAL A 304 20.51 -17.68 -30.14
CA VAL A 304 21.77 -18.07 -30.84
C VAL A 304 22.96 -18.05 -29.89
N SER A 305 22.89 -17.27 -28.82
CA SER A 305 23.90 -17.24 -27.75
C SER A 305 23.72 -18.41 -26.80
N GLU A 306 24.84 -18.98 -26.38
CA GLU A 306 24.85 -20.02 -25.35
C GLU A 306 24.49 -19.46 -23.95
N THR A 307 24.75 -18.18 -23.68
CA THR A 307 24.84 -17.67 -22.32
C THR A 307 23.92 -16.50 -21.98
N CYS A 308 23.42 -15.76 -22.95
CA CYS A 308 22.63 -14.54 -22.73
C CYS A 308 21.61 -14.32 -23.86
N PHE A 309 20.69 -13.38 -23.65
CA PHE A 309 19.84 -12.84 -24.70
C PHE A 309 20.67 -11.96 -25.62
N ALA A 310 20.84 -12.33 -26.86
CA ALA A 310 21.74 -11.67 -27.82
C ALA A 310 21.05 -11.24 -29.12
N VAL A 311 19.91 -11.83 -29.47
CA VAL A 311 19.21 -11.52 -30.73
C VAL A 311 17.70 -11.33 -30.45
N PRO A 312 17.10 -10.21 -30.92
CA PRO A 312 15.64 -10.03 -30.87
C PRO A 312 14.87 -11.19 -31.49
N THR A 313 13.71 -11.50 -30.91
CA THR A 313 12.81 -12.51 -31.45
C THR A 313 11.52 -11.85 -31.95
N ASP A 314 10.86 -12.49 -32.90
CA ASP A 314 9.58 -12.02 -33.42
C ASP A 314 8.48 -12.11 -32.36
N THR A 315 7.68 -11.07 -32.27
CA THR A 315 6.60 -10.97 -31.27
C THR A 315 5.20 -10.96 -31.87
N ASP A 316 5.05 -11.08 -33.19
CA ASP A 316 3.76 -10.91 -33.87
C ASP A 316 2.73 -11.99 -33.51
N ASP A 317 3.17 -13.20 -33.23
CA ASP A 317 2.31 -14.33 -32.85
C ASP A 317 1.89 -14.34 -31.36
N TYR A 318 2.41 -13.42 -30.56
CA TYR A 318 2.17 -13.39 -29.10
C TYR A 318 1.23 -12.25 -28.71
N GLN A 319 0.38 -12.49 -27.73
CA GLN A 319 -0.57 -11.50 -27.20
C GLN A 319 0.05 -10.65 -26.08
N ALA A 320 1.11 -11.12 -25.46
CA ALA A 320 1.89 -10.37 -24.47
C ALA A 320 3.34 -10.87 -24.39
N VAL A 321 4.24 -9.98 -24.05
CA VAL A 321 5.67 -10.27 -23.86
C VAL A 321 6.09 -9.92 -22.44
N GLY A 322 6.85 -10.78 -21.79
CA GLY A 322 7.49 -10.51 -20.49
C GLY A 322 9.00 -10.50 -20.67
N ILE A 323 9.69 -9.48 -20.17
CA ILE A 323 11.14 -9.36 -20.35
C ILE A 323 11.80 -8.95 -19.04
N GLY A 324 12.91 -9.62 -18.69
CA GLY A 324 13.79 -9.09 -17.66
C GLY A 324 14.23 -10.03 -16.56
N PRO A 325 13.40 -10.99 -16.07
CA PRO A 325 13.82 -11.92 -15.01
C PRO A 325 15.11 -12.63 -15.35
N GLY A 326 16.19 -12.36 -14.61
CA GLY A 326 17.49 -12.99 -14.79
C GLY A 326 18.14 -12.79 -16.17
N LEU A 327 17.78 -11.72 -16.88
CA LEU A 327 18.24 -11.48 -18.26
C LEU A 327 19.74 -11.21 -18.35
N GLY A 328 20.32 -10.63 -17.30
CA GLY A 328 21.68 -10.11 -17.32
C GLY A 328 21.77 -8.72 -17.97
N ARG A 329 22.99 -8.15 -17.96
CA ARG A 329 23.24 -6.78 -18.44
C ARG A 329 24.56 -6.72 -19.22
N SER A 330 24.85 -7.74 -20.02
CA SER A 330 25.96 -7.69 -20.94
C SER A 330 25.69 -6.67 -22.06
N GLU A 331 26.71 -6.16 -22.73
CA GLU A 331 26.56 -5.26 -23.88
C GLU A 331 25.70 -5.87 -25.00
N GLU A 332 25.83 -7.20 -25.20
CA GLU A 332 25.01 -7.94 -26.16
C GLU A 332 23.53 -7.94 -25.74
N THR A 333 23.24 -8.22 -24.48
CA THR A 333 21.87 -8.21 -23.93
C THR A 333 21.26 -6.82 -23.95
N GLU A 334 22.05 -5.79 -23.64
CA GLU A 334 21.61 -4.39 -23.69
C GLU A 334 21.22 -4.00 -25.12
N ALA A 335 22.06 -4.31 -26.11
CA ALA A 335 21.77 -4.01 -27.52
C ALA A 335 20.54 -4.78 -28.02
N ALA A 336 20.44 -6.07 -27.73
CA ALA A 336 19.32 -6.91 -28.14
C ALA A 336 17.99 -6.45 -27.50
N LEU A 337 18.00 -6.05 -26.22
CA LEU A 337 16.81 -5.54 -25.54
C LEU A 337 16.31 -4.23 -26.17
N ILE A 338 17.18 -3.30 -26.47
CA ILE A 338 16.78 -2.02 -27.08
C ILE A 338 16.20 -2.27 -28.47
N GLU A 339 16.85 -3.07 -29.28
CA GLU A 339 16.36 -3.46 -30.60
C GLU A 339 15.01 -4.21 -30.51
N GLN A 340 14.86 -5.12 -29.55
CA GLN A 340 13.60 -5.84 -29.29
C GLN A 340 12.45 -4.86 -29.01
N LEU A 341 12.67 -3.86 -28.16
CA LEU A 341 11.64 -2.90 -27.76
C LEU A 341 11.32 -1.88 -28.88
N GLU A 342 12.26 -1.57 -29.75
CA GLU A 342 12.02 -0.71 -30.92
C GLU A 342 11.06 -1.34 -31.95
N HIS A 343 11.05 -2.66 -32.03
CA HIS A 343 10.22 -3.38 -33.00
C HIS A 343 8.95 -4.00 -32.36
N CYS A 344 8.90 -4.16 -31.05
CA CYS A 344 7.77 -4.77 -30.35
C CYS A 344 6.55 -3.85 -30.34
N GLN A 345 5.40 -4.37 -30.81
CA GLN A 345 4.10 -3.68 -30.75
C GLN A 345 3.15 -4.33 -29.74
N THR A 346 3.55 -5.44 -29.17
CA THR A 346 2.77 -6.25 -28.24
C THR A 346 2.90 -5.72 -26.80
N PRO A 347 1.82 -5.64 -26.01
CA PRO A 347 1.88 -5.23 -24.60
C PRO A 347 2.95 -5.99 -23.83
N THR A 348 3.82 -5.26 -23.13
CA THR A 348 5.03 -5.85 -22.54
C THR A 348 5.11 -5.61 -21.03
N VAL A 349 5.44 -6.65 -20.26
CA VAL A 349 5.84 -6.55 -18.85
C VAL A 349 7.35 -6.46 -18.76
N LEU A 350 7.85 -5.40 -18.11
CA LEU A 350 9.28 -5.15 -17.95
C LEU A 350 9.66 -5.15 -16.47
N ASP A 351 10.60 -6.01 -16.10
CA ASP A 351 11.06 -6.17 -14.70
C ASP A 351 12.59 -6.29 -14.62
N ALA A 352 13.11 -6.19 -13.44
CA ALA A 352 14.48 -6.56 -13.07
C ALA A 352 15.55 -5.96 -14.01
N ASP A 353 16.32 -6.82 -14.72
CA ASP A 353 17.43 -6.36 -15.55
C ASP A 353 16.98 -5.54 -16.76
N ALA A 354 15.77 -5.76 -17.29
CA ALA A 354 15.22 -4.91 -18.34
C ALA A 354 15.04 -3.47 -17.85
N LEU A 355 14.52 -3.26 -16.65
CA LEU A 355 14.39 -1.94 -16.05
C LEU A 355 15.75 -1.28 -15.77
N ASN A 356 16.74 -2.08 -15.36
CA ASN A 356 18.10 -1.60 -15.13
C ASN A 356 18.77 -1.13 -16.43
N ILE A 357 18.56 -1.82 -17.54
CA ILE A 357 19.03 -1.42 -18.87
C ILE A 357 18.31 -0.15 -19.33
N LEU A 358 17.00 -0.10 -19.22
CA LEU A 358 16.18 1.07 -19.58
C LEU A 358 16.55 2.34 -18.81
N ALA A 359 17.08 2.21 -17.60
CA ALA A 359 17.56 3.36 -16.84
C ALA A 359 18.72 4.11 -17.54
N ASN A 360 19.49 3.41 -18.36
CA ASN A 360 20.56 3.99 -19.20
C ASN A 360 20.00 4.46 -20.58
N HIS A 361 18.85 3.94 -21.01
CA HIS A 361 18.22 4.20 -22.32
C HIS A 361 16.81 4.78 -22.16
N ARG A 362 16.67 5.83 -21.35
CA ARG A 362 15.35 6.41 -20.97
C ARG A 362 14.46 6.83 -22.13
N HIS A 363 15.06 7.17 -23.28
CA HIS A 363 14.31 7.53 -24.50
C HIS A 363 13.43 6.38 -24.98
N THR A 364 13.84 5.13 -24.79
CA THR A 364 13.06 3.94 -25.18
C THR A 364 11.74 3.84 -24.39
N LEU A 365 11.68 4.36 -23.16
CA LEU A 365 10.46 4.33 -22.35
C LEU A 365 9.25 5.00 -23.02
N THR A 366 9.46 6.04 -23.81
CA THR A 366 8.38 6.75 -24.51
C THR A 366 7.92 6.05 -25.79
N HIS A 367 8.59 4.96 -26.18
CA HIS A 367 8.29 4.16 -27.37
C HIS A 367 7.74 2.77 -27.02
N LEU A 368 7.56 2.48 -25.72
CA LEU A 368 6.99 1.20 -25.29
C LEU A 368 5.58 0.98 -25.85
N PRO A 369 5.21 -0.25 -26.16
CA PRO A 369 3.88 -0.59 -26.65
C PRO A 369 2.78 -0.14 -25.67
N LYS A 370 1.63 0.27 -26.22
CA LYS A 370 0.47 0.61 -25.41
C LYS A 370 0.05 -0.58 -24.52
N GLY A 371 -0.24 -0.31 -23.27
CA GLY A 371 -0.61 -1.35 -22.31
C GLY A 371 0.58 -2.05 -21.66
N SER A 372 1.80 -1.54 -21.85
CA SER A 372 2.98 -2.06 -21.15
C SER A 372 2.94 -1.74 -19.65
N ILE A 373 3.53 -2.64 -18.86
CA ILE A 373 3.58 -2.57 -17.40
C ILE A 373 5.03 -2.67 -16.94
N LEU A 374 5.48 -1.70 -16.15
CA LEU A 374 6.77 -1.75 -15.46
C LEU A 374 6.56 -2.20 -14.03
N THR A 375 7.44 -3.07 -13.51
CA THR A 375 7.31 -3.61 -12.14
C THR A 375 8.53 -3.28 -11.26
N PRO A 376 8.91 -1.99 -11.12
CA PRO A 376 10.11 -1.63 -10.37
C PRO A 376 9.94 -1.82 -8.86
N HIS A 377 10.98 -2.29 -8.19
CA HIS A 377 11.15 -2.04 -6.77
C HIS A 377 11.71 -0.61 -6.54
N PRO A 378 11.69 -0.04 -5.32
CA PRO A 378 12.09 1.36 -5.09
C PRO A 378 13.44 1.77 -5.70
N LYS A 379 14.46 0.91 -5.61
CA LYS A 379 15.80 1.23 -6.17
C LYS A 379 15.84 1.17 -7.71
N GLU A 380 15.06 0.30 -8.35
CA GLU A 380 14.91 0.27 -9.81
C GLU A 380 14.21 1.54 -10.30
N LEU A 381 13.12 1.93 -9.63
CA LEU A 381 12.46 3.18 -9.96
C LEU A 381 13.41 4.38 -9.83
N GLU A 382 14.19 4.47 -8.74
CA GLU A 382 15.14 5.56 -8.55
C GLU A 382 16.25 5.63 -9.63
N ARG A 383 16.59 4.51 -10.27
CA ARG A 383 17.46 4.52 -11.44
C ARG A 383 16.78 5.17 -12.66
N LEU A 384 15.48 4.95 -12.81
CA LEU A 384 14.69 5.51 -13.91
C LEU A 384 14.38 7.01 -13.70
N VAL A 385 14.02 7.43 -12.49
CA VAL A 385 13.48 8.78 -12.23
C VAL A 385 14.40 9.67 -11.39
N GLY A 386 15.52 9.15 -10.91
CA GLY A 386 16.43 9.82 -9.96
C GLY A 386 16.07 9.53 -8.50
N LYS A 387 16.98 9.87 -7.58
CA LYS A 387 16.83 9.63 -6.14
C LYS A 387 15.58 10.30 -5.58
N CYS A 388 14.96 9.67 -4.60
CA CYS A 388 13.80 10.16 -3.87
C CYS A 388 14.14 10.25 -2.38
N GLN A 389 13.66 11.31 -1.72
CA GLN A 389 13.90 11.53 -0.29
C GLN A 389 12.88 10.78 0.60
N ALA A 390 11.66 10.56 0.08
CA ALA A 390 10.56 9.93 0.79
C ALA A 390 9.67 9.13 -0.16
N SER A 391 8.79 8.28 0.40
CA SER A 391 7.86 7.47 -0.39
C SER A 391 6.85 8.30 -1.15
N TYR A 392 6.39 9.43 -0.59
CA TYR A 392 5.49 10.34 -1.30
C TYR A 392 6.15 10.91 -2.58
N GLU A 393 7.38 11.42 -2.49
CA GLU A 393 8.12 11.90 -3.66
C GLU A 393 8.33 10.78 -4.69
N ARG A 394 8.61 9.57 -4.21
CA ARG A 394 8.77 8.38 -5.07
C ARG A 394 7.48 8.04 -5.82
N LEU A 395 6.33 8.10 -5.13
CA LEU A 395 5.02 7.90 -5.74
C LEU A 395 4.73 8.95 -6.81
N MET A 396 4.98 10.24 -6.51
CA MET A 396 4.76 11.33 -7.48
C MET A 396 5.65 11.20 -8.72
N LYS A 397 6.93 10.86 -8.57
CA LYS A 397 7.83 10.60 -9.71
C LYS A 397 7.41 9.36 -10.52
N ALA A 398 6.85 8.35 -9.86
CA ALA A 398 6.31 7.20 -10.57
C ALA A 398 5.05 7.57 -11.37
N CYS A 399 4.18 8.43 -10.83
CA CYS A 399 3.02 8.98 -11.57
C CYS A 399 3.47 9.81 -12.78
N GLU A 400 4.49 10.64 -12.63
CA GLU A 400 5.06 11.43 -13.73
C GLU A 400 5.64 10.53 -14.82
N LEU A 401 6.37 9.48 -14.45
CA LEU A 401 6.90 8.50 -15.40
C LEU A 401 5.78 7.74 -16.11
N ALA A 402 4.76 7.25 -15.36
CA ALA A 402 3.62 6.55 -15.94
C ALA A 402 2.89 7.41 -16.98
N HIS A 403 2.65 8.68 -16.66
CA HIS A 403 2.00 9.64 -17.54
C HIS A 403 2.84 9.93 -18.80
N THR A 404 4.14 10.20 -18.62
CA THR A 404 5.05 10.59 -19.73
C THR A 404 5.30 9.43 -20.68
N ALA A 405 5.55 8.24 -20.14
CA ALA A 405 5.80 7.03 -20.93
C ALA A 405 4.51 6.32 -21.37
N LYS A 406 3.34 6.73 -20.89
CA LYS A 406 2.01 6.11 -21.13
C LYS A 406 1.98 4.63 -20.79
N VAL A 407 2.61 4.26 -19.69
CA VAL A 407 2.70 2.89 -19.17
C VAL A 407 2.07 2.78 -17.79
N HIS A 408 1.69 1.56 -17.41
CA HIS A 408 1.34 1.27 -16.03
C HIS A 408 2.61 0.95 -15.23
N ILE A 409 2.60 1.30 -13.94
CA ILE A 409 3.73 1.02 -13.06
C ILE A 409 3.22 0.29 -11.82
N ILE A 410 3.81 -0.85 -11.49
CA ILE A 410 3.63 -1.52 -10.21
C ILE A 410 4.88 -1.23 -9.36
N LEU A 411 4.79 -0.22 -8.50
CA LEU A 411 5.84 0.11 -7.55
C LEU A 411 5.77 -0.86 -6.37
N LYS A 412 6.71 -1.81 -6.36
CA LYS A 412 6.74 -2.90 -5.36
C LYS A 412 7.05 -2.37 -3.95
N GLY A 413 6.30 -2.83 -2.94
CA GLY A 413 6.45 -2.49 -1.53
C GLY A 413 5.48 -3.27 -0.66
N ALA A 414 5.42 -2.98 0.65
CA ALA A 414 4.44 -3.59 1.57
C ALA A 414 3.00 -3.28 1.12
N TYR A 415 2.77 -2.05 0.68
CA TYR A 415 1.58 -1.63 -0.05
C TYR A 415 2.00 -1.31 -1.47
N SER A 416 2.10 -2.34 -2.34
CA SER A 416 2.48 -2.12 -3.74
C SER A 416 1.49 -1.18 -4.42
N ALA A 417 2.00 -0.11 -5.05
CA ALA A 417 1.17 0.88 -5.73
C ALA A 417 1.09 0.56 -7.22
N ILE A 418 -0.12 0.39 -7.73
CA ILE A 418 -0.44 0.26 -9.15
C ILE A 418 -0.82 1.65 -9.65
N ILE A 419 -0.02 2.19 -10.56
CA ILE A 419 -0.12 3.55 -11.06
C ILE A 419 -0.49 3.52 -12.52
N THR A 420 -1.55 4.24 -12.90
CA THR A 420 -2.00 4.33 -14.29
C THR A 420 -1.44 5.57 -14.99
N PRO A 421 -1.39 5.59 -16.34
CA PRO A 421 -1.01 6.77 -17.09
C PRO A 421 -1.86 8.02 -16.82
N GLU A 422 -3.10 7.82 -16.38
CA GLU A 422 -4.06 8.87 -16.04
C GLU A 422 -3.83 9.44 -14.63
N GLY A 423 -2.91 8.85 -13.85
CA GLY A 423 -2.54 9.30 -12.50
C GLY A 423 -3.36 8.69 -11.36
N LYS A 424 -4.16 7.66 -11.63
CA LYS A 424 -4.77 6.86 -10.56
C LYS A 424 -3.75 5.95 -9.91
N CYS A 425 -3.86 5.78 -8.60
CA CYS A 425 -2.98 4.96 -7.77
C CYS A 425 -3.83 3.99 -6.94
N TYR A 426 -3.64 2.69 -7.17
CA TYR A 426 -4.30 1.64 -6.40
C TYR A 426 -3.26 0.96 -5.50
N PHE A 427 -3.57 0.81 -4.22
CA PHE A 427 -2.66 0.20 -3.24
C PHE A 427 -3.11 -1.20 -2.89
N ASN A 428 -2.21 -2.15 -3.08
CA ASN A 428 -2.46 -3.54 -2.71
C ASN A 428 -2.12 -3.79 -1.25
N GLN A 429 -3.02 -4.42 -0.52
CA GLN A 429 -2.84 -4.75 0.90
C GLN A 429 -2.49 -6.23 1.16
N THR A 430 -2.49 -7.07 0.11
CA THR A 430 -2.09 -8.48 0.26
C THR A 430 -0.57 -8.63 0.18
N GLY A 431 -0.07 -9.65 0.81
CA GLY A 431 1.35 -9.94 0.94
C GLY A 431 1.88 -9.71 2.35
N ASN A 432 3.05 -10.25 2.61
CA ASN A 432 3.67 -10.21 3.93
C ASN A 432 5.20 -10.10 3.84
N PRO A 433 5.89 -9.73 4.94
CA PRO A 433 7.34 -9.57 4.93
C PRO A 433 8.14 -10.83 4.55
N GLY A 434 7.57 -12.03 4.69
CA GLY A 434 8.21 -13.28 4.24
C GLY A 434 8.45 -13.34 2.74
N MET A 435 7.69 -12.54 1.95
CA MET A 435 7.87 -12.44 0.50
C MET A 435 9.12 -11.62 0.10
N ALA A 436 9.81 -11.00 1.04
CA ALA A 436 11.06 -10.28 0.81
C ALA A 436 12.24 -11.27 0.57
N THR A 437 12.12 -12.11 -0.44
CA THR A 437 13.06 -13.16 -0.85
C THR A 437 13.34 -13.07 -2.34
N GLY A 438 14.50 -13.58 -2.77
CA GLY A 438 14.86 -13.63 -4.19
C GLY A 438 13.86 -14.44 -5.01
N GLY A 439 13.49 -13.95 -6.18
CA GLY A 439 12.55 -14.61 -7.09
C GLY A 439 11.06 -14.22 -6.93
N SER A 440 10.68 -13.55 -5.85
CA SER A 440 9.30 -13.08 -5.65
C SER A 440 8.83 -12.15 -6.79
N GLY A 441 9.70 -11.24 -7.25
CA GLY A 441 9.42 -10.36 -8.39
C GLY A 441 9.23 -11.13 -9.70
N ASP A 442 10.07 -12.16 -9.93
CA ASP A 442 9.99 -13.02 -11.12
C ASP A 442 8.61 -13.73 -11.18
N VAL A 443 8.10 -14.17 -10.02
CA VAL A 443 6.74 -14.74 -9.91
C VAL A 443 5.69 -13.71 -10.30
N LEU A 444 5.77 -12.47 -9.80
CA LEU A 444 4.84 -11.39 -10.15
C LEU A 444 4.85 -11.13 -11.66
N THR A 445 6.03 -11.05 -12.27
CA THR A 445 6.18 -10.87 -13.72
C THR A 445 5.45 -11.95 -14.50
N GLY A 446 5.58 -13.23 -14.09
CA GLY A 446 4.87 -14.35 -14.72
C GLY A 446 3.34 -14.24 -14.57
N VAL A 447 2.83 -13.83 -13.42
CA VAL A 447 1.39 -13.63 -13.17
C VAL A 447 0.83 -12.52 -14.07
N ILE A 448 1.49 -11.36 -14.11
CA ILE A 448 1.08 -10.22 -14.95
C ILE A 448 1.11 -10.60 -16.44
N LEU A 449 2.19 -11.24 -16.88
CA LEU A 449 2.33 -11.72 -18.25
C LEU A 449 1.15 -12.61 -18.68
N ALA A 450 0.77 -13.56 -17.83
CA ALA A 450 -0.35 -14.45 -18.09
C ALA A 450 -1.68 -13.70 -18.26
N LEU A 451 -1.92 -12.68 -17.47
CA LEU A 451 -3.15 -11.88 -17.53
C LEU A 451 -3.19 -11.02 -18.79
N LEU A 452 -2.09 -10.36 -19.14
CA LEU A 452 -1.99 -9.60 -20.39
C LEU A 452 -2.22 -10.52 -21.61
N ALA A 453 -1.61 -11.69 -21.63
CA ALA A 453 -1.78 -12.66 -22.73
C ALA A 453 -3.23 -13.15 -22.87
N GLN A 454 -3.96 -13.25 -21.76
CA GLN A 454 -5.40 -13.58 -21.75
C GLN A 454 -6.30 -12.41 -22.18
N GLY A 455 -5.73 -11.26 -22.53
CA GLY A 455 -6.46 -10.09 -23.01
C GLY A 455 -7.13 -9.28 -21.92
N TYR A 456 -6.61 -9.31 -20.67
CA TYR A 456 -6.99 -8.34 -19.66
C TYR A 456 -6.40 -6.96 -20.01
N PRO A 457 -7.16 -5.86 -19.83
CA PRO A 457 -6.59 -4.52 -19.88
C PRO A 457 -5.41 -4.41 -18.91
N ALA A 458 -4.41 -3.57 -19.22
CA ALA A 458 -3.20 -3.46 -18.41
C ALA A 458 -3.47 -3.05 -16.97
N GLU A 459 -4.44 -2.17 -16.73
CA GLU A 459 -4.87 -1.79 -15.39
C GLU A 459 -5.41 -2.99 -14.62
N ASP A 460 -6.34 -3.75 -15.21
CA ASP A 460 -6.93 -4.93 -14.57
C ASP A 460 -5.87 -6.03 -14.33
N ALA A 461 -5.00 -6.25 -15.32
CA ALA A 461 -3.89 -7.20 -15.18
C ALA A 461 -2.95 -6.83 -14.03
N ALA A 462 -2.64 -5.53 -13.88
CA ALA A 462 -1.83 -5.04 -12.78
C ALA A 462 -2.52 -5.20 -11.42
N LYS A 463 -3.80 -4.84 -11.30
CA LYS A 463 -4.60 -4.98 -10.06
C LYS A 463 -4.73 -6.45 -9.65
N ILE A 464 -5.30 -7.28 -10.54
CA ILE A 464 -5.51 -8.71 -10.27
C ILE A 464 -4.19 -9.40 -9.96
N GLY A 465 -3.17 -9.19 -10.79
CA GLY A 465 -1.89 -9.87 -10.66
C GLY A 465 -1.17 -9.54 -9.37
N THR A 466 -1.14 -8.26 -8.98
CA THR A 466 -0.51 -7.83 -7.72
C THR A 466 -1.27 -8.39 -6.51
N TYR A 467 -2.60 -8.36 -6.54
CA TYR A 467 -3.44 -8.89 -5.46
C TYR A 467 -3.28 -10.41 -5.30
N ILE A 468 -3.39 -11.16 -6.38
CA ILE A 468 -3.25 -12.64 -6.38
C ILE A 468 -1.84 -13.07 -5.97
N HIS A 469 -0.81 -12.37 -6.42
CA HIS A 469 0.57 -12.63 -6.01
C HIS A 469 0.76 -12.44 -4.50
N GLY A 470 0.27 -11.34 -3.93
CA GLY A 470 0.32 -11.09 -2.49
C GLY A 470 -0.50 -12.11 -1.70
N LEU A 471 -1.74 -12.41 -2.13
CA LEU A 471 -2.59 -13.42 -1.49
C LEU A 471 -1.95 -14.81 -1.52
N ALA A 472 -1.30 -15.20 -2.61
CA ALA A 472 -0.54 -16.46 -2.68
C ALA A 472 0.61 -16.48 -1.67
N GLY A 473 1.28 -15.34 -1.47
CA GLY A 473 2.29 -15.15 -0.44
C GLY A 473 1.74 -15.30 0.98
N ASP A 474 0.55 -14.76 1.26
CA ASP A 474 -0.12 -14.90 2.56
C ASP A 474 -0.54 -16.34 2.85
N ILE A 475 -1.01 -17.06 1.83
CA ILE A 475 -1.30 -18.49 1.93
C ILE A 475 -0.02 -19.29 2.18
N ALA A 476 1.07 -18.95 1.49
CA ALA A 476 2.37 -19.58 1.67
C ALA A 476 2.94 -19.36 3.07
N GLN A 477 2.84 -18.13 3.58
CA GLN A 477 3.28 -17.75 4.93
C GLN A 477 2.55 -18.56 6.02
N LYS A 478 1.25 -18.79 5.88
CA LYS A 478 0.47 -19.62 6.82
C LYS A 478 0.95 -21.08 6.85
N LYS A 479 1.52 -21.59 5.74
CA LYS A 479 2.00 -22.97 5.63
C LYS A 479 3.47 -23.13 6.05
N GLN A 480 4.33 -22.20 5.64
CA GLN A 480 5.80 -22.31 5.76
C GLN A 480 6.36 -21.43 6.90
N GLY A 481 5.55 -20.50 7.44
CA GLY A 481 6.02 -19.44 8.31
C GLY A 481 6.73 -18.32 7.50
N MET A 482 6.93 -17.20 8.17
CA MET A 482 7.48 -15.98 7.53
C MET A 482 8.97 -16.12 7.15
N ILE A 483 9.76 -16.86 7.95
CA ILE A 483 11.21 -16.99 7.75
C ILE A 483 11.54 -18.03 6.66
N GLY A 484 10.74 -19.10 6.58
CA GLY A 484 11.00 -20.21 5.66
C GLY A 484 10.42 -20.04 4.26
N LEU A 485 9.64 -18.97 4.00
CA LEU A 485 8.97 -18.74 2.74
C LEU A 485 9.97 -18.41 1.62
N ILE A 486 9.84 -19.10 0.48
CA ILE A 486 10.62 -18.87 -0.74
C ILE A 486 9.70 -18.67 -1.94
N ALA A 487 10.20 -18.12 -3.04
CA ALA A 487 9.40 -17.75 -4.22
C ALA A 487 8.63 -18.94 -4.83
N SER A 488 9.18 -20.17 -4.79
CA SER A 488 8.48 -21.37 -5.27
C SER A 488 7.27 -21.75 -4.43
N ASP A 489 7.21 -21.35 -3.15
CA ASP A 489 6.01 -21.53 -2.33
C ASP A 489 4.89 -20.63 -2.78
N ILE A 490 5.22 -19.38 -3.19
CA ILE A 490 4.25 -18.46 -3.79
C ILE A 490 3.66 -19.08 -5.05
N VAL A 491 4.51 -19.57 -5.97
CA VAL A 491 4.05 -20.28 -7.20
C VAL A 491 3.13 -21.44 -6.86
N THR A 492 3.47 -22.23 -5.85
CA THR A 492 2.68 -23.39 -5.41
C THR A 492 1.32 -22.99 -4.84
N CYS A 493 1.22 -21.81 -4.24
CA CYS A 493 -0.01 -21.29 -3.64
C CYS A 493 -0.88 -20.48 -4.61
N LEU A 494 -0.38 -20.09 -5.81
CA LEU A 494 -1.18 -19.39 -6.83
C LEU A 494 -2.51 -20.06 -7.14
N PRO A 495 -2.60 -21.40 -7.37
CA PRO A 495 -3.90 -22.03 -7.66
C PRO A 495 -4.91 -21.87 -6.52
N THR A 496 -4.46 -21.85 -5.26
CA THR A 496 -5.34 -21.64 -4.11
C THR A 496 -5.79 -20.18 -4.04
N ALA A 497 -4.90 -19.23 -4.31
CA ALA A 497 -5.24 -17.81 -4.34
C ALA A 497 -6.28 -17.52 -5.45
N TRP A 498 -6.08 -18.05 -6.64
CA TRP A 498 -7.06 -17.96 -7.74
C TRP A 498 -8.42 -18.50 -7.34
N ARG A 499 -8.49 -19.69 -6.73
CA ARG A 499 -9.75 -20.29 -6.29
C ARG A 499 -10.49 -19.42 -5.27
N LEU A 500 -9.80 -18.86 -4.29
CA LEU A 500 -10.41 -18.01 -3.26
C LEU A 500 -11.03 -16.72 -3.83
N VAL A 501 -10.53 -16.25 -4.96
CA VAL A 501 -11.02 -15.01 -5.58
C VAL A 501 -12.06 -15.30 -6.66
N SER A 502 -11.98 -16.44 -7.37
CA SER A 502 -12.89 -16.79 -8.47
C SER A 502 -14.13 -17.58 -8.06
N GLU A 503 -14.15 -18.17 -6.88
CA GLU A 503 -15.25 -18.90 -6.24
C GLU A 503 -15.82 -18.09 -5.05
#